data_443534b346a4661ede2f942dd95235b3
#
_entry.id   443534b346a4661ede2f942dd95235b3
#
_cell.length_a   1.000
_cell.length_b   1.000
_cell.length_c   1.000
_cell.angle_alpha   90.00
_cell.angle_beta   90.00
_cell.angle_gamma   90.00
#
_symmetry.space_group_name_H-M   'P 1'
#
loop_
_entity.id
_entity.type
_entity.pdbx_description
1 polymer ?
#
loop_
_entity_poly.entity_id
_entity_poly.type
_entity_poly.pdbx_seq_one_letter_code
_entity_poly.pdbx_strand_id
1 'polypeptide(L)'
;MASGVGQADALAACFAAKYAHYRWRPQSVPSDPPWKPRLPTPNHPEYPAAHSCTSSPLGQALRHVYGTPNVTFTLDSRVTGTTRSYVGTDAFNQENRIARIAGGMHFPFSAVAGEQIGQRV
;
A
#
# COMPACT_ATOMS: atom_id res chain seq x y z
N MET A 1 -10.74 -16.90 -1.39
CA MET A 1 -9.58 -17.51 -0.67
C MET A 1 -8.23 -17.03 -1.20
N ALA A 2 -7.96 -17.05 -2.51
CA ALA A 2 -6.65 -16.64 -3.07
C ALA A 2 -6.18 -15.22 -2.66
N SER A 3 -7.07 -14.24 -2.65
CA SER A 3 -6.74 -12.86 -2.25
C SER A 3 -6.28 -12.74 -0.80
N GLY A 4 -6.91 -13.47 0.13
CA GLY A 4 -6.54 -13.42 1.55
C GLY A 4 -5.18 -14.08 1.83
N VAL A 5 -4.87 -15.19 1.15
CA VAL A 5 -3.56 -15.85 1.24
C VAL A 5 -2.47 -14.94 0.70
N GLY A 6 -2.64 -14.38 -0.51
CA GLY A 6 -1.66 -13.47 -1.09
C GLY A 6 -1.45 -12.21 -0.23
N GLN A 7 -2.50 -11.67 0.41
CA GLN A 7 -2.33 -10.54 1.33
C GLN A 7 -1.52 -10.93 2.59
N ALA A 8 -1.73 -12.12 3.14
CA ALA A 8 -0.98 -12.59 4.30
C ALA A 8 0.50 -12.81 3.98
N ASP A 9 0.79 -13.46 2.85
CA ASP A 9 2.15 -13.73 2.39
C ASP A 9 2.87 -12.43 2.04
N ALA A 10 2.20 -11.51 1.36
CA ALA A 10 2.74 -10.17 1.07
C ALA A 10 3.03 -9.38 2.35
N LEU A 11 2.18 -9.48 3.36
CA LEU A 11 2.41 -8.82 4.65
C LEU A 11 3.63 -9.41 5.35
N ALA A 12 3.79 -10.73 5.37
CA ALA A 12 4.95 -11.39 5.97
C ALA A 12 6.26 -10.96 5.26
N ALA A 13 6.30 -11.01 3.92
CA ALA A 13 7.44 -10.56 3.12
C ALA A 13 7.74 -9.07 3.34
N CYS A 14 6.69 -8.25 3.40
CA CYS A 14 6.80 -6.81 3.65
C CYS A 14 7.45 -6.52 5.01
N PHE A 15 7.00 -7.17 6.06
CA PHE A 15 7.55 -6.94 7.41
C PHE A 15 8.95 -7.51 7.56
N ALA A 16 9.29 -8.63 6.93
CA ALA A 16 10.67 -9.10 6.85
C ALA A 16 11.58 -8.04 6.22
N ALA A 17 11.17 -7.46 5.08
CA ALA A 17 11.92 -6.39 4.43
C ALA A 17 11.99 -5.11 5.29
N LYS A 18 10.90 -4.74 5.99
CA LYS A 18 10.89 -3.58 6.88
C LYS A 18 11.98 -3.64 7.94
N TYR A 19 12.09 -4.76 8.62
CA TYR A 19 13.05 -4.93 9.70
C TYR A 19 14.48 -5.24 9.20
N ALA A 20 14.63 -5.70 7.97
CA ALA A 20 15.95 -5.82 7.34
C ALA A 20 16.54 -4.46 6.93
N HIS A 21 15.69 -3.54 6.44
CA HIS A 21 16.15 -2.23 5.95
C HIS A 21 16.09 -1.12 6.98
N TYR A 22 15.16 -1.15 7.90
CA TYR A 22 15.00 -0.24 9.05
C TYR A 22 15.05 1.26 8.70
N ARG A 23 14.28 1.71 7.71
CA ARG A 23 14.31 3.11 7.25
C ARG A 23 13.46 4.05 8.10
N TRP A 24 13.90 5.28 8.21
CA TRP A 24 13.20 6.36 8.90
C TRP A 24 11.99 6.84 8.13
N ARG A 25 10.97 7.28 8.87
CA ARG A 25 9.77 7.93 8.35
C ARG A 25 10.06 9.37 7.89
N PRO A 26 9.25 9.96 6.97
CA PRO A 26 9.41 11.35 6.57
C PRO A 26 9.48 12.32 7.73
N GLN A 27 8.65 12.12 8.78
CA GLN A 27 8.65 12.94 10.00
C GLN A 27 9.94 12.88 10.82
N SER A 28 10.75 11.85 10.64
CA SER A 28 12.02 11.67 11.36
C SER A 28 13.22 12.24 10.60
N VAL A 29 13.01 12.70 9.36
CA VAL A 29 14.05 13.37 8.58
C VAL A 29 14.16 14.81 9.06
N PRO A 30 15.36 15.27 9.46
CA PRO A 30 15.56 16.66 9.86
C PRO A 30 15.12 17.63 8.75
N SER A 31 14.29 18.61 9.10
CA SER A 31 13.82 19.65 8.19
C SER A 31 13.47 20.91 8.98
N ASP A 32 13.53 22.07 8.32
CA ASP A 32 13.14 23.35 8.91
C ASP A 32 12.15 24.06 7.98
N PRO A 33 10.87 24.24 8.39
CA PRO A 33 10.25 23.74 9.62
C PRO A 33 10.12 22.21 9.64
N PRO A 34 9.99 21.58 10.84
CA PRO A 34 9.85 20.13 10.97
C PRO A 34 8.65 19.60 10.20
N TRP A 35 8.87 18.55 9.40
CA TRP A 35 7.81 17.89 8.66
C TRP A 35 6.79 17.23 9.59
N LYS A 36 5.50 17.49 9.34
CA LYS A 36 4.41 16.86 10.08
C LYS A 36 3.50 16.09 9.11
N PRO A 37 3.28 14.79 9.32
CA PRO A 37 2.35 14.03 8.50
C PRO A 37 0.91 14.50 8.77
N ARG A 38 0.03 14.37 7.76
CA ARG A 38 -1.40 14.68 7.88
C ARG A 38 -2.18 13.60 8.65
N LEU A 39 -1.67 12.38 8.65
CA LEU A 39 -2.27 11.23 9.32
C LEU A 39 -1.25 10.62 10.30
N PRO A 40 -1.73 9.95 11.38
CA PRO A 40 -0.86 9.28 12.32
C PRO A 40 0.08 8.29 11.62
N THR A 41 1.36 8.39 11.93
CA THR A 41 2.38 7.49 11.37
C THR A 41 2.34 6.15 12.10
N PRO A 42 2.22 5.01 11.39
CA PRO A 42 2.26 3.69 12.00
C PRO A 42 3.61 3.41 12.68
N ASN A 43 3.56 2.72 13.83
CA ASN A 43 4.74 2.41 14.63
C ASN A 43 5.51 1.18 14.11
N HIS A 44 6.06 1.29 12.91
CA HIS A 44 6.96 0.31 12.29
C HIS A 44 7.81 1.02 11.21
N PRO A 45 8.95 0.43 10.78
CA PRO A 45 9.84 1.04 9.79
C PRO A 45 9.12 1.50 8.51
N GLU A 46 9.68 2.53 7.87
CA GLU A 46 9.05 3.18 6.73
C GLU A 46 8.98 2.27 5.51
N TYR A 47 10.10 1.67 5.11
CA TYR A 47 10.27 0.93 3.86
C TYR A 47 10.18 -0.59 4.06
N PRO A 48 9.52 -1.31 3.13
CA PRO A 48 8.56 -0.85 2.11
C PRO A 48 7.19 -0.47 2.70
N ALA A 49 6.32 0.21 1.93
CA ALA A 49 5.00 0.64 2.42
C ALA A 49 4.04 -0.54 2.58
N ALA A 50 3.64 -0.84 3.82
CA ALA A 50 2.82 -2.01 4.13
C ALA A 50 1.45 -2.01 3.43
N HIS A 51 0.79 -0.86 3.32
CA HIS A 51 -0.49 -0.78 2.60
C HIS A 51 -0.35 -1.12 1.12
N SER A 52 0.74 -0.71 0.47
CA SER A 52 1.00 -1.09 -0.92
C SER A 52 1.29 -2.58 -1.06
N CYS A 53 2.02 -3.18 -0.09
CA CYS A 53 2.26 -4.63 -0.06
C CYS A 53 0.94 -5.42 0.01
N THR A 54 0.01 -5.00 0.87
CA THR A 54 -1.23 -5.76 1.12
C THR A 54 -2.35 -5.44 0.13
N SER A 55 -2.35 -4.27 -0.51
CA SER A 55 -3.38 -3.90 -1.50
C SER A 55 -3.13 -4.53 -2.86
N SER A 56 -1.87 -4.61 -3.30
CA SER A 56 -1.56 -5.09 -4.65
C SER A 56 -1.90 -6.56 -4.90
N PRO A 57 -1.84 -7.51 -3.94
CA PRO A 57 -2.33 -8.87 -4.16
C PRO A 57 -3.82 -8.95 -4.50
N LEU A 58 -4.64 -8.03 -3.98
CA LEU A 58 -6.05 -7.96 -4.39
C LEU A 58 -6.17 -7.65 -5.89
N GLY A 59 -5.40 -6.67 -6.36
CA GLY A 59 -5.36 -6.34 -7.79
C GLY A 59 -4.91 -7.52 -8.65
N GLN A 60 -3.91 -8.27 -8.21
CA GLN A 60 -3.43 -9.46 -8.93
C GLN A 60 -4.46 -10.59 -8.91
N ALA A 61 -5.11 -10.85 -7.78
CA ALA A 61 -6.17 -11.84 -7.70
C ALA A 61 -7.34 -11.52 -8.65
N LEU A 62 -7.76 -10.26 -8.72
CA LEU A 62 -8.78 -9.82 -9.66
C LEU A 62 -8.34 -10.03 -11.13
N ARG A 63 -7.12 -9.63 -11.48
CA ARG A 63 -6.55 -9.87 -12.81
C ARG A 63 -6.54 -11.35 -13.17
N HIS A 64 -6.14 -12.19 -12.23
CA HIS A 64 -6.08 -13.64 -12.44
C HIS A 64 -7.48 -14.22 -12.69
N VAL A 65 -8.47 -13.87 -11.86
CA VAL A 65 -9.82 -14.40 -11.94
C VAL A 65 -10.55 -13.93 -13.22
N TYR A 66 -10.40 -12.67 -13.59
CA TYR A 66 -11.09 -12.07 -14.73
C TYR A 66 -10.28 -12.06 -16.02
N GLY A 67 -9.01 -12.45 -15.99
CA GLY A 67 -8.15 -12.48 -17.17
C GLY A 67 -7.80 -11.10 -17.74
N THR A 68 -8.08 -10.02 -17.01
CA THR A 68 -7.84 -8.64 -17.45
C THR A 68 -7.55 -7.71 -16.27
N PRO A 69 -6.71 -6.67 -16.45
CA PRO A 69 -6.55 -5.61 -15.45
C PRO A 69 -7.73 -4.62 -15.41
N ASN A 70 -8.58 -4.60 -16.44
CA ASN A 70 -9.68 -3.64 -16.61
C ASN A 70 -10.97 -4.12 -15.91
N VAL A 71 -10.86 -4.46 -14.63
CA VAL A 71 -12.00 -4.91 -13.82
C VAL A 71 -12.59 -3.70 -13.10
N THR A 72 -13.88 -3.45 -13.26
CA THR A 72 -14.60 -2.45 -12.46
C THR A 72 -15.09 -3.07 -11.16
N PHE A 73 -14.77 -2.45 -10.04
CA PHE A 73 -15.17 -2.91 -8.71
C PHE A 73 -15.32 -1.76 -7.73
N THR A 74 -16.00 -2.01 -6.61
CA THR A 74 -16.19 -1.06 -5.53
C THR A 74 -15.63 -1.60 -4.22
N LEU A 75 -15.15 -0.69 -3.38
CA LEU A 75 -14.72 -0.99 -2.01
C LEU A 75 -15.41 -0.04 -1.03
N ASP A 76 -15.97 -0.61 0.02
CA ASP A 76 -16.59 0.15 1.10
C ASP A 76 -15.56 0.38 2.22
N SER A 77 -15.44 1.63 2.64
CA SER A 77 -14.64 1.98 3.81
C SER A 77 -15.51 1.98 5.05
N ARG A 78 -15.26 1.04 5.95
CA ARG A 78 -15.92 1.00 7.26
C ARG A 78 -15.47 2.14 8.19
N VAL A 79 -14.32 2.76 7.90
CA VAL A 79 -13.77 3.85 8.72
C VAL A 79 -14.44 5.19 8.37
N THR A 80 -14.65 5.46 7.08
CA THR A 80 -15.21 6.72 6.59
C THR A 80 -16.68 6.64 6.19
N GLY A 81 -17.25 5.42 6.11
CA GLY A 81 -18.61 5.19 5.61
C GLY A 81 -18.79 5.51 4.12
N THR A 82 -17.70 5.57 3.36
CA THR A 82 -17.73 5.92 1.93
C THR A 82 -17.45 4.72 1.04
N THR A 83 -18.06 4.69 -0.14
CA THR A 83 -17.79 3.71 -1.21
C THR A 83 -16.88 4.34 -2.26
N ARG A 84 -15.86 3.62 -2.69
CA ARG A 84 -14.94 4.01 -3.77
C ARG A 84 -15.10 3.04 -4.94
N SER A 85 -15.21 3.58 -6.14
CA SER A 85 -15.30 2.81 -7.38
C SER A 85 -14.00 2.92 -8.16
N TYR A 86 -13.54 1.79 -8.70
CA TYR A 86 -12.31 1.71 -9.49
C TYR A 86 -12.59 1.13 -10.85
N VAL A 87 -11.98 1.73 -11.87
CA VAL A 87 -11.92 1.20 -13.23
C VAL A 87 -10.49 0.72 -13.45
N GLY A 88 -10.30 -0.59 -13.28
CA GLY A 88 -9.00 -1.24 -13.37
C GLY A 88 -8.24 -1.32 -12.04
N THR A 89 -7.47 -2.39 -11.92
CA THR A 89 -6.65 -2.67 -10.73
C THR A 89 -5.48 -1.72 -10.58
N ASP A 90 -5.02 -1.11 -11.68
CA ASP A 90 -3.94 -0.11 -11.65
C ASP A 90 -4.39 1.19 -11.00
N ALA A 91 -5.63 1.64 -11.27
CA ALA A 91 -6.21 2.82 -10.63
C ALA A 91 -6.29 2.64 -9.11
N PHE A 92 -6.68 1.46 -8.65
CA PHE A 92 -6.71 1.10 -7.23
C PHE A 92 -5.32 1.16 -6.59
N ASN A 93 -4.32 0.53 -7.19
CA ASN A 93 -2.94 0.54 -6.69
C ASN A 93 -2.36 1.96 -6.68
N GLN A 94 -2.62 2.75 -7.73
CA GLN A 94 -2.18 4.14 -7.82
C GLN A 94 -2.79 5.00 -6.71
N GLU A 95 -4.10 4.89 -6.47
CA GLU A 95 -4.75 5.63 -5.39
C GLU A 95 -4.18 5.25 -4.03
N ASN A 96 -3.91 3.97 -3.79
CA ASN A 96 -3.27 3.52 -2.57
C ASN A 96 -1.91 4.20 -2.36
N ARG A 97 -1.04 4.23 -3.39
CA ARG A 97 0.26 4.90 -3.32
C ARG A 97 0.11 6.39 -2.99
N ILE A 98 -0.76 7.09 -3.73
CA ILE A 98 -1.00 8.53 -3.55
C ILE A 98 -1.50 8.82 -2.13
N ALA A 99 -2.43 8.03 -1.62
CA ALA A 99 -2.96 8.20 -0.27
C ALA A 99 -1.87 8.10 0.82
N ARG A 100 -0.92 7.18 0.66
CA ARG A 100 0.19 7.02 1.63
C ARG A 100 1.18 8.17 1.56
N ILE A 101 1.48 8.69 0.37
CA ILE A 101 2.36 9.84 0.14
C ILE A 101 1.68 11.13 0.63
N ALA A 102 0.43 11.37 0.21
CA ALA A 102 -0.33 12.55 0.61
C ALA A 102 -0.62 12.61 2.11
N GLY A 103 -0.78 11.44 2.76
CA GLY A 103 -0.87 11.32 4.22
C GLY A 103 0.42 11.64 4.95
N GLY A 104 1.56 11.72 4.25
CA GLY A 104 2.86 12.08 4.80
C GLY A 104 3.58 10.95 5.53
N MET A 105 3.17 9.70 5.32
CA MET A 105 3.68 8.54 6.06
C MET A 105 4.77 7.78 5.32
N HIS A 106 4.84 7.93 4.00
CA HIS A 106 5.74 7.17 3.13
C HIS A 106 6.36 8.03 2.04
N PHE A 107 7.56 7.65 1.65
CA PHE A 107 8.20 8.15 0.44
C PHE A 107 7.66 7.42 -0.82
N PRO A 108 7.71 8.06 -2.00
CA PRO A 108 7.22 7.44 -3.25
C PRO A 108 7.86 6.09 -3.56
N PHE A 109 9.18 5.96 -3.39
CA PHE A 109 9.90 4.72 -3.66
C PHE A 109 9.45 3.56 -2.77
N SER A 110 9.06 3.84 -1.52
CA SER A 110 8.58 2.83 -0.58
C SER A 110 7.20 2.31 -0.96
N ALA A 111 6.35 3.17 -1.49
CA ALA A 111 5.03 2.79 -2.00
C ALA A 111 5.15 1.89 -3.24
N VAL A 112 6.07 2.21 -4.16
CA VAL A 112 6.37 1.40 -5.34
C VAL A 112 6.96 0.05 -4.94
N ALA A 113 7.94 0.03 -4.04
CA ALA A 113 8.56 -1.22 -3.57
C ALA A 113 7.54 -2.15 -2.89
N GLY A 114 6.63 -1.57 -2.08
CA GLY A 114 5.56 -2.34 -1.45
C GLY A 114 4.60 -2.96 -2.47
N GLU A 115 4.22 -2.22 -3.50
CA GLU A 115 3.40 -2.76 -4.59
C GLU A 115 4.10 -3.91 -5.32
N GLN A 116 5.38 -3.76 -5.63
CA GLN A 116 6.17 -4.81 -6.29
C GLN A 116 6.26 -6.10 -5.45
N ILE A 117 6.39 -5.99 -4.13
CA ILE A 117 6.34 -7.16 -3.24
C ILE A 117 4.99 -7.86 -3.37
N GLY A 118 3.90 -7.13 -3.20
CA GLY A 118 2.57 -7.73 -3.26
C GLY A 118 2.16 -8.27 -4.64
N GLN A 119 2.80 -7.80 -5.71
CA GLN A 119 2.57 -8.33 -7.07
C GLN A 119 3.31 -9.66 -7.33
N ARG A 120 4.32 -10.00 -6.54
CA ARG A 120 5.15 -11.21 -6.72
C ARG A 120 4.73 -12.38 -5.85
N VAL A 121 3.84 -12.16 -4.94
CA VAL A 121 3.23 -13.14 -4.03
C VAL A 121 1.89 -13.63 -4.59
#